data_c9a7b06f292644b14143e151482b42c5
#
_entry.id   c9a7b06f292644b14143e151482b42c5
#
_cell.length_a   1.000
_cell.length_b   1.000
_cell.length_c   1.000
_cell.angle_alpha   90.00
_cell.angle_beta   90.00
_cell.angle_gamma   90.00
#
_symmetry.space_group_name_H-M   'P 1'
#
loop_
_entity.id
_entity.type
_entity.pdbx_description
1 polymer ?
#
loop_
_entity_poly.entity_id
_entity_poly.type
_entity_poly.pdbx_seq_one_letter_code
_entity_poly.pdbx_strand_id
1 'polypeptide(L)'
;MKKLGRGILLLGVFVVLLIVPALHAADTYAAIAYHQNSNSWGYSTEAATKEEAIAAAVRKCGHSDAKTNWCRNSWLALAVSSTHGWGSAWAESAKDARKKSIDECFAHENNPDAHVVICVSSDGNIDTVTKSH
;
A
#
# COMPACT_ATOMS: atom_id res chain seq x y z
N MET A 1 -75.38 26.50 16.99
CA MET A 1 -74.12 26.19 17.69
C MET A 1 -73.15 25.57 16.70
N LYS A 2 -72.18 26.33 16.31
CA LYS A 2 -71.11 25.81 15.42
C LYS A 2 -70.01 25.16 16.25
N LYS A 3 -69.87 23.83 16.18
CA LYS A 3 -68.72 23.16 16.72
C LYS A 3 -67.56 23.43 15.77
N LEU A 4 -66.62 24.23 16.22
CA LEU A 4 -65.31 24.35 15.60
C LEU A 4 -64.55 23.03 15.87
N GLY A 5 -64.47 22.20 14.82
CA GLY A 5 -63.57 21.07 14.84
C GLY A 5 -62.13 21.54 14.94
N ARG A 6 -61.47 21.34 16.05
CA ARG A 6 -60.03 21.54 16.14
C ARG A 6 -59.38 20.47 15.28
N GLY A 7 -59.03 20.85 14.07
CA GLY A 7 -58.10 20.02 13.31
C GLY A 7 -56.75 20.00 14.05
N ILE A 8 -56.43 18.89 14.64
CA ILE A 8 -55.08 18.65 15.13
C ILE A 8 -54.21 18.45 13.90
N LEU A 9 -53.47 19.50 13.55
CA LEU A 9 -52.41 19.37 12.59
C LEU A 9 -51.28 18.57 13.27
N LEU A 10 -51.29 17.27 13.09
CA LEU A 10 -50.12 16.44 13.39
C LEU A 10 -49.05 16.82 12.38
N LEU A 11 -48.21 17.77 12.74
CA LEU A 11 -46.93 17.94 12.08
C LEU A 11 -46.14 16.67 12.38
N GLY A 12 -46.20 15.72 11.43
CA GLY A 12 -45.29 14.62 11.39
C GLY A 12 -43.90 15.18 11.18
N VAL A 13 -43.11 15.21 12.25
CA VAL A 13 -41.68 15.45 12.11
C VAL A 13 -41.15 14.24 11.38
N PHE A 14 -41.02 14.37 10.06
CA PHE A 14 -40.21 13.41 9.28
C PHE A 14 -38.77 13.60 9.70
N VAL A 15 -38.32 12.82 10.67
CA VAL A 15 -36.91 12.64 10.92
C VAL A 15 -36.36 11.86 9.72
N VAL A 16 -35.88 12.58 8.72
CA VAL A 16 -35.09 12.01 7.66
C VAL A 16 -33.78 11.57 8.34
N LEU A 17 -33.71 10.31 8.75
CA LEU A 17 -32.44 9.72 9.09
C LEU A 17 -31.61 9.70 7.80
N LEU A 18 -30.78 10.72 7.62
CA LEU A 18 -29.70 10.67 6.64
C LEU A 18 -28.74 9.60 7.13
N ILE A 19 -28.94 8.37 6.65
CA ILE A 19 -27.92 7.34 6.75
C ILE A 19 -26.81 7.81 5.84
N VAL A 20 -25.86 8.58 6.41
CA VAL A 20 -24.60 8.85 5.75
C VAL A 20 -23.88 7.49 5.74
N PRO A 21 -23.68 6.84 4.58
CA PRO A 21 -22.83 5.64 4.54
C PRO A 21 -21.50 6.04 5.15
N ALA A 22 -21.04 5.27 6.14
CA ALA A 22 -19.72 5.48 6.71
C ALA A 22 -18.75 5.46 5.53
N LEU A 23 -18.09 6.61 5.28
CA LEU A 23 -17.03 6.72 4.29
C LEU A 23 -15.86 5.90 4.84
N HIS A 24 -15.83 4.62 4.53
CA HIS A 24 -14.63 3.84 4.67
C HIS A 24 -13.63 4.38 3.65
N ALA A 25 -12.46 4.82 4.10
CA ALA A 25 -11.37 5.11 3.20
C ALA A 25 -11.18 3.89 2.28
N ALA A 26 -11.12 4.13 0.98
CA ALA A 26 -10.87 3.07 0.02
C ALA A 26 -9.53 2.42 0.32
N ASP A 27 -9.42 1.10 0.11
CA ASP A 27 -8.16 0.39 0.21
C ASP A 27 -7.14 0.98 -0.75
N THR A 28 -5.91 1.08 -0.31
CA THR A 28 -4.77 1.47 -1.13
C THR A 28 -3.78 0.33 -1.24
N TYR A 29 -3.15 0.22 -2.39
CA TYR A 29 -2.18 -0.82 -2.70
C TYR A 29 -0.85 -0.22 -3.09
N ALA A 30 0.23 -0.85 -2.65
CA ALA A 30 1.58 -0.59 -3.09
C ALA A 30 2.21 -1.87 -3.62
N ALA A 31 3.14 -1.74 -4.53
CA ALA A 31 3.92 -2.84 -5.03
C ALA A 31 5.38 -2.43 -5.25
N ILE A 32 6.25 -3.42 -5.19
CA ILE A 32 7.63 -3.33 -5.62
C ILE A 32 7.89 -4.35 -6.73
N ALA A 33 8.83 -4.03 -7.60
CA ALA A 33 9.38 -4.95 -8.58
C ALA A 33 10.88 -4.90 -8.52
N TYR A 34 11.53 -6.06 -8.59
CA TYR A 34 12.97 -6.18 -8.56
C TYR A 34 13.47 -7.16 -9.64
N HIS A 35 14.42 -6.70 -10.43
CA HIS A 35 15.09 -7.51 -11.45
C HIS A 35 16.52 -7.78 -11.02
N GLN A 36 16.77 -9.01 -10.60
CA GLN A 36 18.02 -9.42 -9.94
C GLN A 36 19.23 -9.25 -10.85
N ASN A 37 19.14 -9.66 -12.10
CA ASN A 37 20.28 -9.64 -13.02
C ASN A 37 20.78 -8.22 -13.31
N SER A 38 19.90 -7.24 -13.40
CA SER A 38 20.25 -5.85 -13.65
C SER A 38 20.36 -5.00 -12.38
N ASN A 39 19.97 -5.55 -11.23
CA ASN A 39 19.84 -4.82 -9.96
C ASN A 39 18.93 -3.58 -10.09
N SER A 40 17.89 -3.70 -10.91
CA SER A 40 16.90 -2.64 -11.11
C SER A 40 15.67 -2.88 -10.23
N TRP A 41 15.06 -1.81 -9.77
CA TRP A 41 13.79 -1.89 -9.03
C TRP A 41 12.84 -0.76 -9.40
N GLY A 42 11.59 -0.97 -9.10
CA GLY A 42 10.55 0.01 -9.22
C GLY A 42 9.52 -0.18 -8.12
N TYR A 43 8.73 0.83 -7.86
CA TYR A 43 7.64 0.74 -6.90
C TYR A 43 6.44 1.57 -7.36
N SER A 44 5.31 1.30 -6.75
CA SER A 44 4.08 2.07 -6.90
C SER A 44 3.35 2.17 -5.57
N THR A 45 2.59 3.24 -5.39
CA THR A 45 1.72 3.48 -4.23
C THR A 45 0.38 4.01 -4.70
N GLU A 46 -0.58 4.09 -3.77
CA GLU A 46 -1.88 4.72 -4.01
C GLU A 46 -2.70 4.07 -5.14
N ALA A 47 -2.39 2.82 -5.48
CA ALA A 47 -3.16 2.11 -6.48
C ALA A 47 -4.51 1.65 -5.93
N ALA A 48 -5.53 1.63 -6.78
CA ALA A 48 -6.87 1.19 -6.41
C ALA A 48 -6.99 -0.33 -6.32
N THR A 49 -6.11 -1.07 -7.01
CA THR A 49 -6.07 -2.53 -7.03
C THR A 49 -4.64 -3.05 -6.96
N LYS A 50 -4.51 -4.30 -6.50
CA LYS A 50 -3.25 -5.04 -6.52
C LYS A 50 -2.63 -5.11 -7.90
N GLU A 51 -3.44 -5.41 -8.91
CA GLU A 51 -3.00 -5.58 -10.29
C GLU A 51 -2.42 -4.28 -10.87
N GLU A 52 -3.07 -3.15 -10.60
CA GLU A 52 -2.57 -1.83 -10.99
C GLU A 52 -1.24 -1.49 -10.30
N ALA A 53 -1.15 -1.80 -9.00
CA ALA A 53 0.07 -1.57 -8.24
C ALA A 53 1.25 -2.36 -8.82
N ILE A 54 1.06 -3.65 -9.06
CA ILE A 54 2.10 -4.54 -9.62
C ILE A 54 2.51 -4.08 -11.03
N ALA A 55 1.55 -3.80 -11.89
CA ALA A 55 1.82 -3.36 -13.26
C ALA A 55 2.64 -2.05 -13.29
N ALA A 56 2.31 -1.10 -12.42
CA ALA A 56 3.04 0.17 -12.30
C ALA A 56 4.46 -0.03 -11.78
N ALA A 57 4.65 -0.88 -10.77
CA ALA A 57 5.98 -1.20 -10.25
C ALA A 57 6.87 -1.88 -11.30
N VAL A 58 6.33 -2.82 -12.05
CA VAL A 58 7.05 -3.52 -13.13
C VAL A 58 7.45 -2.54 -14.24
N ARG A 59 6.56 -1.64 -14.65
CA ARG A 59 6.90 -0.60 -15.65
C ARG A 59 8.06 0.28 -15.18
N LYS A 60 8.06 0.69 -13.91
CA LYS A 60 9.13 1.52 -13.35
C LYS A 60 10.45 0.74 -13.19
N CYS A 61 10.37 -0.55 -12.91
CA CYS A 61 11.52 -1.44 -12.90
C CYS A 61 12.13 -1.60 -14.30
N GLY A 62 11.31 -1.56 -15.35
CA GLY A 62 11.76 -1.66 -16.73
C GLY A 62 11.99 -3.10 -17.23
N HIS A 63 11.61 -4.10 -16.45
CA HIS A 63 11.78 -5.52 -16.79
C HIS A 63 10.49 -6.28 -16.53
N SER A 64 9.91 -6.88 -17.59
CA SER A 64 8.65 -7.62 -17.50
C SER A 64 8.73 -8.90 -16.67
N ASP A 65 9.92 -9.46 -16.50
CA ASP A 65 10.22 -10.66 -15.71
C ASP A 65 10.65 -10.34 -14.26
N ALA A 66 10.53 -9.11 -13.83
CA ALA A 66 10.85 -8.70 -12.48
C ALA A 66 10.02 -9.47 -11.44
N LYS A 67 10.65 -9.80 -10.32
CA LYS A 67 9.94 -10.34 -9.15
C LYS A 67 9.18 -9.22 -8.47
N THR A 68 7.99 -9.53 -7.97
CA THR A 68 7.09 -8.53 -7.38
C THR A 68 6.65 -8.93 -5.98
N ASN A 69 6.39 -7.92 -5.17
CA ASN A 69 5.66 -8.05 -3.91
C ASN A 69 4.70 -6.86 -3.78
N TRP A 70 3.69 -6.99 -2.94
CA TRP A 70 2.66 -5.98 -2.79
C TRP A 70 2.12 -5.94 -1.36
N CYS A 71 1.47 -4.85 -1.01
CA CYS A 71 0.75 -4.73 0.25
C CYS A 71 -0.55 -3.94 0.07
N ARG A 72 -1.44 -4.10 1.03
CA ARG A 72 -2.69 -3.35 1.15
C ARG A 72 -2.74 -2.67 2.50
N ASN A 73 -3.01 -1.37 2.53
CA ASN A 73 -3.18 -0.58 3.77
C ASN A 73 -2.03 -0.78 4.77
N SER A 74 -0.80 -0.84 4.29
CA SER A 74 0.37 -1.16 5.11
C SER A 74 1.65 -0.59 4.51
N TRP A 75 2.79 -0.94 5.08
CA TRP A 75 4.12 -0.58 4.62
C TRP A 75 4.77 -1.74 3.87
N LEU A 76 5.51 -1.42 2.84
CA LEU A 76 6.22 -2.38 1.98
C LEU A 76 7.66 -1.95 1.84
N ALA A 77 8.60 -2.88 2.03
CA ALA A 77 10.02 -2.62 1.91
C ALA A 77 10.71 -3.62 0.98
N LEU A 78 11.77 -3.15 0.34
CA LEU A 78 12.71 -3.95 -0.44
C LEU A 78 14.12 -3.73 0.11
N ALA A 79 14.80 -4.80 0.45
CA ALA A 79 16.22 -4.81 0.78
C ALA A 79 17.00 -5.54 -0.30
N VAL A 80 18.19 -5.05 -0.61
CA VAL A 80 19.10 -5.63 -1.58
C VAL A 80 20.51 -5.72 -1.01
N SER A 81 21.33 -6.57 -1.60
CA SER A 81 22.75 -6.71 -1.27
C SER A 81 23.63 -6.40 -2.47
N SER A 82 24.93 -6.23 -2.25
CA SER A 82 25.93 -6.05 -3.29
C SER A 82 26.04 -7.23 -4.26
N THR A 83 25.63 -8.42 -3.85
CA THR A 83 25.60 -9.64 -4.66
C THR A 83 24.26 -9.84 -5.37
N HIS A 84 23.43 -8.81 -5.43
CA HIS A 84 22.07 -8.85 -5.99
C HIS A 84 21.10 -9.78 -5.26
N GLY A 85 21.43 -10.22 -4.05
CA GLY A 85 20.47 -10.84 -3.13
C GLY A 85 19.38 -9.82 -2.78
N TRP A 86 18.17 -10.30 -2.52
CA TRP A 86 17.06 -9.40 -2.21
C TRP A 86 16.07 -10.04 -1.24
N GLY A 87 15.33 -9.19 -0.58
CA GLY A 87 14.21 -9.56 0.26
C GLY A 87 13.17 -8.46 0.27
N SER A 88 11.93 -8.85 0.32
CA SER A 88 10.83 -7.90 0.41
C SER A 88 9.82 -8.38 1.43
N ALA A 89 9.29 -7.44 2.20
CA ALA A 89 8.30 -7.71 3.23
C ALA A 89 7.37 -6.54 3.44
N TRP A 90 6.18 -6.83 3.91
CA TRP A 90 5.23 -5.83 4.34
C TRP A 90 4.96 -5.96 5.85
N ALA A 91 4.57 -4.86 6.46
CA ALA A 91 4.21 -4.77 7.87
C ALA A 91 3.34 -3.54 8.13
N GLU A 92 2.77 -3.45 9.32
CA GLU A 92 1.94 -2.31 9.71
C GLU A 92 2.74 -1.04 10.00
N SER A 93 4.05 -1.16 10.22
CA SER A 93 4.97 -0.03 10.41
C SER A 93 6.15 -0.07 9.45
N ALA A 94 6.69 1.10 9.13
CA ALA A 94 7.90 1.21 8.29
C ALA A 94 9.09 0.49 8.93
N LYS A 95 9.28 0.65 10.22
CA LYS A 95 10.36 -0.01 10.97
C LYS A 95 10.31 -1.53 10.82
N ASP A 96 9.13 -2.13 10.99
CA ASP A 96 8.96 -3.57 10.90
C ASP A 96 9.08 -4.07 9.46
N ALA A 97 8.57 -3.33 8.48
CA ALA A 97 8.74 -3.66 7.08
C ALA A 97 10.22 -3.67 6.67
N ARG A 98 10.98 -2.65 7.09
CA ARG A 98 12.43 -2.60 6.86
C ARG A 98 13.16 -3.79 7.47
N LYS A 99 12.88 -4.07 8.73
CA LYS A 99 13.52 -5.19 9.43
C LYS A 99 13.24 -6.52 8.75
N LYS A 100 11.98 -6.79 8.44
CA LYS A 100 11.57 -8.03 7.78
C LYS A 100 12.18 -8.17 6.38
N SER A 101 12.29 -7.09 5.61
CA SER A 101 12.90 -7.14 4.28
C SER A 101 14.40 -7.47 4.35
N ILE A 102 15.10 -6.95 5.33
CA ILE A 102 16.51 -7.29 5.58
C ILE A 102 16.63 -8.75 6.00
N ASP A 103 15.78 -9.21 6.92
CA ASP A 103 15.78 -10.61 7.38
C ASP A 103 15.52 -11.57 6.21
N GLU A 104 14.60 -11.24 5.31
CA GLU A 104 14.34 -12.01 4.08
C GLU A 104 15.53 -12.03 3.13
N CYS A 105 16.23 -10.92 2.97
CA CYS A 105 17.45 -10.84 2.18
C CYS A 105 18.56 -11.74 2.74
N PHE A 106 18.72 -11.79 4.05
CA PHE A 106 19.66 -12.67 4.73
C PHE A 106 19.27 -14.15 4.62
N ALA A 107 17.99 -14.49 4.66
CA ALA A 107 17.51 -15.87 4.68
C ALA A 107 17.83 -16.63 3.39
N HIS A 108 17.89 -15.93 2.26
CA HIS A 108 18.13 -16.55 0.95
C HIS A 108 19.62 -16.69 0.60
N GLU A 109 20.44 -15.76 1.08
CA GLU A 109 21.89 -15.77 0.87
C GLU A 109 22.53 -15.03 2.04
N ASN A 110 23.68 -15.47 2.49
CA ASN A 110 24.41 -14.80 3.56
C ASN A 110 24.98 -13.45 3.08
N ASN A 111 24.13 -12.42 3.05
CA ASN A 111 24.43 -11.09 2.53
C ASN A 111 24.60 -10.09 3.67
N PRO A 112 25.80 -9.92 4.23
CA PRO A 112 26.03 -9.08 5.40
C PRO A 112 25.82 -7.57 5.12
N ASP A 113 25.77 -7.17 3.87
CA ASP A 113 25.58 -5.79 3.42
C ASP A 113 24.16 -5.49 2.93
N ALA A 114 23.19 -6.35 3.27
CA ALA A 114 21.79 -6.10 2.95
C ALA A 114 21.32 -4.76 3.53
N HIS A 115 20.71 -3.93 2.70
CA HIS A 115 20.18 -2.63 3.08
C HIS A 115 18.86 -2.34 2.37
N VAL A 116 18.03 -1.54 3.01
CA VAL A 116 16.74 -1.15 2.45
C VAL A 116 16.94 -0.09 1.36
N VAL A 117 16.35 -0.31 0.21
CA VAL A 117 16.34 0.64 -0.91
C VAL A 117 14.97 1.27 -1.14
N ILE A 118 13.91 0.60 -0.75
CA ILE A 118 12.52 1.11 -0.79
C ILE A 118 11.83 0.76 0.52
N CYS A 119 11.18 1.73 1.13
CA CYS A 119 10.19 1.54 2.19
C CYS A 119 9.11 2.61 2.04
N VAL A 120 7.93 2.20 1.62
CA VAL A 120 6.80 3.07 1.31
C VAL A 120 5.52 2.51 1.91
N SER A 121 4.57 3.39 2.21
CA SER A 121 3.23 2.97 2.57
C SER A 121 2.32 2.91 1.34
N SER A 122 1.27 2.10 1.44
CA SER A 122 0.28 1.98 0.36
C SER A 122 -0.44 3.29 0.05
N ASP A 123 -0.54 4.20 1.02
CA ASP A 123 -1.15 5.53 0.88
C ASP A 123 -0.17 6.64 0.47
N GLY A 124 1.04 6.29 0.06
CA GLY A 124 1.99 7.20 -0.57
C GLY A 124 3.05 7.83 0.34
N ASN A 125 3.11 7.47 1.63
CA ASN A 125 4.18 7.95 2.50
C ASN A 125 5.49 7.24 2.16
N ILE A 126 6.57 8.01 2.14
CA ILE A 126 7.91 7.51 1.81
C ILE A 126 8.78 7.56 3.06
N ASP A 127 9.30 6.42 3.49
CA ASP A 127 10.33 6.31 4.51
C ASP A 127 11.73 6.24 3.86
N THR A 128 11.89 5.39 2.86
CA THR A 128 13.14 5.21 2.13
C THR A 128 12.86 4.99 0.65
N VAL A 129 13.51 5.74 -0.20
CA VAL A 129 13.62 5.48 -1.64
C VAL A 129 15.00 5.92 -2.11
N THR A 130 15.76 5.00 -2.66
CA THR A 130 17.04 5.27 -3.28
C THR A 130 16.92 5.22 -4.80
N LYS A 131 17.86 5.84 -5.53
CA LYS A 131 17.86 5.73 -6.98
C LYS A 131 18.35 4.33 -7.39
N SER A 132 17.61 3.67 -8.28
CA SER A 132 18.13 2.48 -8.96
C SER A 132 19.23 2.90 -9.94
N HIS A 133 20.26 2.12 -10.02
CA HIS A 133 21.37 2.34 -10.96
C HIS A 133 21.06 1.75 -12.32
#